data_d35d4d3811d6cff0693ebb1ff87b1478
#
_entry.id   d35d4d3811d6cff0693ebb1ff87b1478
#
_cell.length_a   1.000
_cell.length_b   1.000
_cell.length_c   1.000
_cell.angle_alpha   90.00
_cell.angle_beta   90.00
_cell.angle_gamma   90.00
#
_symmetry.space_group_name_H-M   'P 1'
#
loop_
_entity.id
_entity.type
_entity.pdbx_description
1 polymer ?
#
loop_
_entity_poly.entity_id
_entity_poly.type
_entity_poly.pdbx_seq_one_letter_code
_entity_poly.pdbx_strand_id
1 'polypeptide(L)'
;MNLNIKDKVAIVTGASRGIGKAIVYKLVSYGCKVVLISRNLDDLKKVEKDLNTENVMSFQCDITNQQEFKFIVDKVVDLWGSLDILINNAGITKDKLLLRMNESDWVDVIDVNLKGCYNTIKVVSNQMIRKKQGKIVNITSVIGQIGNSGQANYAASKSGIEGLTRSLAVEFGSRNININCIAPGYIETDMTKNLDKKVIQDMKNNIPLNKFGLTSDISE
;
A
#
# COMPACT_ATOMS: atom_id res chain seq x y z
N MET A 1 -8.38 -15.38 -15.88
CA MET A 1 -7.94 -16.13 -14.69
C MET A 1 -9.01 -16.01 -13.63
N ASN A 2 -9.55 -17.11 -13.13
CA ASN A 2 -10.56 -17.01 -12.05
C ASN A 2 -9.78 -16.95 -10.72
N LEU A 3 -9.56 -15.75 -10.18
CA LEU A 3 -8.71 -15.54 -8.99
C LEU A 3 -9.36 -16.04 -7.68
N ASN A 4 -10.61 -16.51 -7.75
CA ASN A 4 -11.38 -16.99 -6.59
C ASN A 4 -11.37 -16.01 -5.38
N ILE A 5 -11.45 -14.69 -5.68
CA ILE A 5 -11.46 -13.63 -4.65
C ILE A 5 -12.81 -12.92 -4.53
N LYS A 6 -13.82 -13.37 -5.26
CA LYS A 6 -15.20 -12.90 -5.12
C LYS A 6 -15.65 -13.03 -3.67
N ASP A 7 -16.36 -12.04 -3.17
CA ASP A 7 -16.87 -11.91 -1.80
C ASP A 7 -15.78 -11.86 -0.70
N LYS A 8 -14.48 -11.82 -1.07
CA LYS A 8 -13.40 -11.62 -0.11
C LYS A 8 -13.37 -10.18 0.37
N VAL A 9 -13.03 -10.01 1.64
CA VAL A 9 -12.90 -8.69 2.28
C VAL A 9 -11.45 -8.23 2.21
N ALA A 10 -11.23 -7.08 1.59
CA ALA A 10 -9.93 -6.47 1.41
C ALA A 10 -9.85 -5.10 2.10
N ILE A 11 -8.71 -4.80 2.72
CA ILE A 11 -8.35 -3.43 3.16
C ILE A 11 -7.22 -2.93 2.26
N VAL A 12 -7.38 -1.71 1.73
CA VAL A 12 -6.35 -1.02 0.95
C VAL A 12 -5.98 0.29 1.64
N THR A 13 -4.71 0.43 2.04
CA THR A 13 -4.19 1.68 2.60
C THR A 13 -3.68 2.61 1.51
N GLY A 14 -3.81 3.94 1.68
CA GLY A 14 -3.47 4.89 0.62
C GLY A 14 -4.39 4.78 -0.59
N ALA A 15 -5.67 4.47 -0.37
CA ALA A 15 -6.66 4.11 -1.39
C ALA A 15 -7.22 5.28 -2.20
N SER A 16 -6.92 6.53 -1.82
CA SER A 16 -7.58 7.72 -2.38
C SER A 16 -7.08 8.10 -3.79
N ARG A 17 -5.89 7.67 -4.21
CA ARG A 17 -5.28 8.04 -5.50
C ARG A 17 -4.23 7.02 -5.97
N GLY A 18 -3.74 7.22 -7.19
CA GLY A 18 -2.61 6.48 -7.75
C GLY A 18 -2.80 4.96 -7.74
N ILE A 19 -1.77 4.24 -7.34
CA ILE A 19 -1.74 2.77 -7.31
C ILE A 19 -2.84 2.21 -6.39
N GLY A 20 -3.00 2.78 -5.19
CA GLY A 20 -4.01 2.31 -4.24
C GLY A 20 -5.43 2.42 -4.80
N LYS A 21 -5.78 3.55 -5.46
CA LYS A 21 -7.07 3.72 -6.13
C LYS A 21 -7.25 2.65 -7.23
N ALA A 22 -6.23 2.43 -8.08
CA ALA A 22 -6.31 1.42 -9.15
C ALA A 22 -6.54 0.00 -8.60
N ILE A 23 -5.85 -0.36 -7.50
CA ILE A 23 -6.05 -1.65 -6.82
C ILE A 23 -7.49 -1.78 -6.30
N VAL A 24 -8.05 -0.72 -5.70
CA VAL A 24 -9.44 -0.72 -5.23
C VAL A 24 -10.40 -1.03 -6.38
N TYR A 25 -10.29 -0.31 -7.50
CA TYR A 25 -11.14 -0.54 -8.67
C TYR A 25 -11.03 -1.97 -9.19
N LYS A 26 -9.81 -2.52 -9.22
CA LYS A 26 -9.58 -3.88 -9.68
C LYS A 26 -10.20 -4.92 -8.73
N LEU A 27 -9.99 -4.78 -7.41
CA LEU A 27 -10.59 -5.68 -6.42
C LEU A 27 -12.12 -5.66 -6.48
N VAL A 28 -12.72 -4.47 -6.59
CA VAL A 28 -14.18 -4.32 -6.74
C VAL A 28 -14.67 -4.98 -8.02
N SER A 29 -13.95 -4.85 -9.13
CA SER A 29 -14.35 -5.49 -10.41
C SER A 29 -14.33 -7.02 -10.34
N TYR A 30 -13.55 -7.60 -9.42
CA TYR A 30 -13.56 -9.04 -9.12
C TYR A 30 -14.57 -9.44 -8.04
N GLY A 31 -15.43 -8.52 -7.60
CA GLY A 31 -16.48 -8.79 -6.63
C GLY A 31 -16.01 -8.84 -5.17
N CYS A 32 -14.85 -8.25 -4.86
CA CYS A 32 -14.42 -8.11 -3.47
C CYS A 32 -15.24 -7.03 -2.75
N LYS A 33 -15.37 -7.18 -1.43
CA LYS A 33 -15.74 -6.09 -0.53
C LYS A 33 -14.46 -5.35 -0.12
N VAL A 34 -14.41 -4.03 -0.31
CA VAL A 34 -13.16 -3.27 -0.17
C VAL A 34 -13.30 -2.12 0.81
N VAL A 35 -12.41 -2.08 1.79
CA VAL A 35 -12.26 -0.98 2.74
C VAL A 35 -11.14 -0.06 2.26
N LEU A 36 -11.47 1.20 2.06
CA LEU A 36 -10.58 2.26 1.64
C LEU A 36 -10.05 3.01 2.86
N ILE A 37 -8.74 3.08 3.02
CA ILE A 37 -8.08 3.79 4.13
C ILE A 37 -7.19 4.90 3.58
N SER A 38 -7.39 6.13 4.07
CA SER A 38 -6.42 7.24 3.93
C SER A 38 -6.66 8.32 4.98
N ARG A 39 -5.76 9.30 5.06
CA ARG A 39 -5.90 10.45 5.96
C ARG A 39 -6.91 11.49 5.48
N ASN A 40 -7.23 11.49 4.20
CA ASN A 40 -8.22 12.41 3.62
C ASN A 40 -9.51 11.65 3.28
N LEU A 41 -10.55 11.89 4.08
CA LEU A 41 -11.85 11.24 3.91
C LEU A 41 -12.56 11.70 2.64
N ASP A 42 -12.46 12.99 2.30
CA ASP A 42 -13.17 13.54 1.14
C ASP A 42 -12.71 12.91 -0.17
N ASP A 43 -11.40 12.66 -0.30
CA ASP A 43 -10.86 11.98 -1.48
C ASP A 43 -11.27 10.49 -1.52
N LEU A 44 -11.39 9.83 -0.38
CA LEU A 44 -11.94 8.47 -0.31
C LEU A 44 -13.42 8.45 -0.72
N LYS A 45 -14.20 9.41 -0.24
CA LYS A 45 -15.64 9.52 -0.60
C LYS A 45 -15.87 9.77 -2.08
N LYS A 46 -14.96 10.47 -2.76
CA LYS A 46 -14.99 10.58 -4.24
C LYS A 46 -14.82 9.22 -4.90
N VAL A 47 -13.84 8.42 -4.45
CA VAL A 47 -13.60 7.06 -4.97
C VAL A 47 -14.80 6.14 -4.71
N GLU A 48 -15.36 6.20 -3.50
CA GLU A 48 -16.55 5.42 -3.11
C GLU A 48 -17.76 5.77 -3.99
N LYS A 49 -17.99 7.08 -4.22
CA LYS A 49 -19.05 7.57 -5.10
C LYS A 49 -18.86 7.13 -6.55
N ASP A 50 -17.64 7.20 -7.07
CA ASP A 50 -17.32 6.77 -8.44
C ASP A 50 -17.59 5.26 -8.65
N LEU A 51 -17.32 4.43 -7.63
CA LEU A 51 -17.55 3.00 -7.68
C LEU A 51 -19.03 2.62 -7.58
N ASN A 52 -19.84 3.46 -6.92
CA ASN A 52 -21.29 3.33 -6.79
C ASN A 52 -21.77 1.91 -6.45
N THR A 53 -21.20 1.33 -5.40
CA THR A 53 -21.50 -0.04 -4.93
C THR A 53 -21.53 -0.11 -3.41
N GLU A 54 -22.36 -0.99 -2.85
CA GLU A 54 -22.43 -1.28 -1.40
C GLU A 54 -21.23 -2.10 -0.89
N ASN A 55 -20.42 -2.63 -1.80
CA ASN A 55 -19.24 -3.43 -1.46
C ASN A 55 -18.02 -2.59 -1.09
N VAL A 56 -18.19 -1.29 -0.89
CA VAL A 56 -17.07 -0.36 -0.59
C VAL A 56 -17.40 0.48 0.64
N MET A 57 -16.43 0.62 1.53
CA MET A 57 -16.48 1.51 2.68
C MET A 57 -15.21 2.32 2.82
N SER A 58 -15.34 3.58 3.23
CA SER A 58 -14.24 4.51 3.43
C SER A 58 -14.06 4.86 4.91
N PHE A 59 -12.83 4.77 5.41
CA PHE A 59 -12.47 5.25 6.74
C PHE A 59 -11.26 6.18 6.67
N GLN A 60 -11.38 7.31 7.34
CA GLN A 60 -10.22 8.14 7.64
C GLN A 60 -9.39 7.45 8.70
N CYS A 61 -8.09 7.29 8.47
CA CYS A 61 -7.16 6.74 9.45
C CYS A 61 -5.73 7.11 9.10
N ASP A 62 -4.95 7.47 10.13
CA ASP A 62 -3.52 7.48 10.06
C ASP A 62 -2.99 6.09 10.48
N ILE A 63 -2.34 5.38 9.56
CA ILE A 63 -1.83 4.02 9.82
C ILE A 63 -0.71 3.98 10.86
N THR A 64 -0.15 5.11 11.26
CA THR A 64 0.78 5.21 12.39
C THR A 64 0.05 5.04 13.74
N ASN A 65 -1.26 5.28 13.77
CA ASN A 65 -2.13 5.05 14.92
C ASN A 65 -2.70 3.61 14.88
N GLN A 66 -2.01 2.69 15.52
CA GLN A 66 -2.39 1.27 15.55
C GLN A 66 -3.76 1.03 16.20
N GLN A 67 -4.14 1.82 17.21
CA GLN A 67 -5.41 1.64 17.93
C GLN A 67 -6.60 2.04 17.05
N GLU A 68 -6.48 3.15 16.33
CA GLU A 68 -7.50 3.61 15.38
C GLU A 68 -7.68 2.58 14.25
N PHE A 69 -6.58 2.09 13.68
CA PHE A 69 -6.64 1.06 12.65
C PHE A 69 -7.27 -0.25 13.16
N LYS A 70 -6.95 -0.65 14.41
CA LYS A 70 -7.58 -1.82 15.05
C LYS A 70 -9.09 -1.66 15.17
N PHE A 71 -9.57 -0.51 15.62
CA PHE A 71 -11.01 -0.23 15.73
C PHE A 71 -11.73 -0.36 14.38
N ILE A 72 -11.10 0.10 13.28
CA ILE A 72 -11.65 -0.06 11.93
C ILE A 72 -11.69 -1.54 11.55
N VAL A 73 -10.62 -2.30 11.79
CA VAL A 73 -10.58 -3.74 11.48
C VAL A 73 -11.66 -4.49 12.25
N ASP A 74 -11.84 -4.21 13.54
CA ASP A 74 -12.89 -4.85 14.35
C ASP A 74 -14.28 -4.55 13.75
N LYS A 75 -14.59 -3.30 13.40
CA LYS A 75 -15.84 -2.94 12.71
C LYS A 75 -16.06 -3.69 11.39
N VAL A 76 -15.01 -3.83 10.59
CA VAL A 76 -15.09 -4.52 9.29
C VAL A 76 -15.40 -6.00 9.51
N VAL A 77 -14.75 -6.61 10.49
CA VAL A 77 -14.99 -8.02 10.82
C VAL A 77 -16.41 -8.24 11.38
N ASP A 78 -16.89 -7.34 12.23
CA ASP A 78 -18.26 -7.40 12.77
C ASP A 78 -19.31 -7.28 11.66
N LEU A 79 -19.07 -6.41 10.66
CA LEU A 79 -20.04 -6.14 9.60
C LEU A 79 -19.98 -7.16 8.46
N TRP A 80 -18.79 -7.56 8.02
CA TRP A 80 -18.59 -8.44 6.87
C TRP A 80 -18.12 -9.84 7.21
N GLY A 81 -17.94 -10.13 8.50
CA GLY A 81 -17.62 -11.47 9.02
C GLY A 81 -16.16 -11.90 8.80
N SER A 82 -15.39 -11.16 8.01
CA SER A 82 -14.01 -11.54 7.70
C SER A 82 -13.11 -10.38 7.30
N LEU A 83 -11.79 -10.65 7.35
CA LEU A 83 -10.76 -9.89 6.67
C LEU A 83 -9.80 -10.89 6.01
N ASP A 84 -9.72 -10.88 4.69
CA ASP A 84 -9.00 -11.88 3.91
C ASP A 84 -7.75 -11.32 3.22
N ILE A 85 -7.76 -10.03 2.86
CA ILE A 85 -6.70 -9.38 2.07
C ILE A 85 -6.31 -8.04 2.71
N LEU A 86 -5.01 -7.82 2.86
CA LEU A 86 -4.44 -6.52 3.21
C LEU A 86 -3.50 -6.05 2.09
N ILE A 87 -3.74 -4.83 1.60
CA ILE A 87 -2.84 -4.14 0.67
C ILE A 87 -2.24 -2.93 1.38
N ASN A 88 -0.97 -3.02 1.74
CA ASN A 88 -0.20 -1.92 2.28
C ASN A 88 0.39 -1.09 1.15
N ASN A 89 -0.29 -0.01 0.78
CA ASN A 89 0.14 0.89 -0.28
C ASN A 89 0.40 2.31 0.23
N ALA A 90 -0.13 2.70 1.39
CA ALA A 90 0.13 4.01 1.95
C ALA A 90 1.62 4.28 2.14
N GLY A 91 2.07 5.47 1.74
CA GLY A 91 3.44 5.90 1.89
C GLY A 91 3.63 7.36 1.49
N ILE A 92 4.72 7.92 1.96
CA ILE A 92 5.15 9.30 1.67
C ILE A 92 6.62 9.32 1.26
N THR A 93 7.02 10.39 0.59
CA THR A 93 8.42 10.75 0.36
C THR A 93 8.70 12.13 0.97
N LYS A 94 9.94 12.34 1.42
CA LYS A 94 10.52 13.63 1.82
C LYS A 94 11.95 13.66 1.32
N ASP A 95 12.09 13.98 0.05
CA ASP A 95 13.34 13.82 -0.70
C ASP A 95 14.27 14.99 -0.41
N LYS A 96 15.43 14.72 0.17
CA LYS A 96 16.52 15.67 0.44
C LYS A 96 17.85 14.94 0.44
N LEU A 97 18.89 15.59 -0.06
CA LEU A 97 20.26 15.08 0.11
C LEU A 97 20.56 14.89 1.61
N LEU A 98 21.33 13.87 1.97
CA LEU A 98 21.55 13.46 3.36
C LEU A 98 21.99 14.64 4.26
N LEU A 99 22.90 15.47 3.79
CA LEU A 99 23.38 16.64 4.56
C LEU A 99 22.32 17.75 4.77
N ARG A 100 21.21 17.70 4.03
CA ARG A 100 20.09 18.65 4.14
C ARG A 100 18.83 17.99 4.71
N MET A 101 18.84 16.68 4.91
CA MET A 101 17.74 15.92 5.49
C MET A 101 17.76 16.15 7.01
N ASN A 102 16.69 16.68 7.55
CA ASN A 102 16.55 16.83 8.99
C ASN A 102 15.92 15.59 9.61
N GLU A 103 15.98 15.47 10.93
CA GLU A 103 15.47 14.33 11.67
C GLU A 103 13.96 14.09 11.40
N SER A 104 13.17 15.16 11.31
CA SER A 104 11.73 15.02 11.02
C SER A 104 11.45 14.48 9.62
N ASP A 105 12.27 14.79 8.61
CA ASP A 105 12.13 14.21 7.27
C ASP A 105 12.39 12.70 7.28
N TRP A 106 13.34 12.26 8.11
CA TRP A 106 13.64 10.85 8.30
C TRP A 106 12.53 10.15 9.06
N VAL A 107 12.20 10.65 10.26
CA VAL A 107 11.22 10.02 11.17
C VAL A 107 9.86 9.89 10.50
N ASP A 108 9.36 10.93 9.85
CA ASP A 108 8.04 10.89 9.22
C ASP A 108 7.95 9.81 8.13
N VAL A 109 9.01 9.66 7.31
CA VAL A 109 9.01 8.63 6.25
C VAL A 109 9.10 7.22 6.84
N ILE A 110 9.94 7.02 7.85
CA ILE A 110 10.05 5.71 8.55
C ILE A 110 8.75 5.38 9.28
N ASP A 111 8.16 6.33 9.99
CA ASP A 111 6.93 6.10 10.75
C ASP A 111 5.76 5.77 9.82
N VAL A 112 5.55 6.53 8.76
CA VAL A 112 4.43 6.26 7.85
C VAL A 112 4.67 4.99 7.05
N ASN A 113 5.83 4.87 6.37
CA ASN A 113 6.04 3.79 5.42
C ASN A 113 6.29 2.45 6.10
N LEU A 114 7.23 2.39 7.06
CA LEU A 114 7.68 1.13 7.67
C LEU A 114 6.87 0.78 8.91
N LYS A 115 6.79 1.67 9.89
CA LYS A 115 6.05 1.42 11.13
C LYS A 115 4.53 1.33 10.87
N GLY A 116 3.98 2.18 9.98
CA GLY A 116 2.58 2.08 9.56
C GLY A 116 2.26 0.74 8.91
N CYS A 117 3.13 0.24 8.02
CA CYS A 117 3.01 -1.08 7.42
C CYS A 117 3.05 -2.20 8.49
N TYR A 118 4.00 -2.12 9.42
CA TYR A 118 4.07 -3.05 10.56
C TYR A 118 2.78 -3.01 11.41
N ASN A 119 2.26 -1.83 11.73
CA ASN A 119 1.04 -1.68 12.52
C ASN A 119 -0.15 -2.37 11.87
N THR A 120 -0.37 -2.12 10.58
CA THR A 120 -1.48 -2.71 9.83
C THR A 120 -1.37 -4.22 9.76
N ILE A 121 -0.18 -4.77 9.47
CA ILE A 121 0.07 -6.21 9.45
C ILE A 121 -0.20 -6.82 10.83
N LYS A 122 0.33 -6.22 11.89
CA LYS A 122 0.15 -6.72 13.26
C LYS A 122 -1.31 -6.80 13.68
N VAL A 123 -2.12 -5.81 13.29
CA VAL A 123 -3.55 -5.80 13.61
C VAL A 123 -4.29 -6.90 12.84
N VAL A 124 -4.09 -6.99 11.51
CA VAL A 124 -4.84 -7.95 10.70
C VAL A 124 -4.39 -9.39 10.92
N SER A 125 -3.13 -9.62 11.26
CA SER A 125 -2.58 -10.97 11.44
C SER A 125 -3.32 -11.77 12.52
N ASN A 126 -3.84 -11.12 13.56
CA ASN A 126 -4.64 -11.80 14.59
C ASN A 126 -5.86 -12.51 14.00
N GLN A 127 -6.59 -11.86 13.09
CA GLN A 127 -7.76 -12.44 12.42
C GLN A 127 -7.35 -13.52 11.43
N MET A 128 -6.33 -13.27 10.63
CA MET A 128 -5.82 -14.21 9.62
C MET A 128 -5.25 -15.48 10.25
N ILE A 129 -4.52 -15.38 11.37
CA ILE A 129 -3.97 -16.53 12.11
C ILE A 129 -5.08 -17.41 12.67
N ARG A 130 -6.13 -16.83 13.25
CA ARG A 130 -7.29 -17.59 13.76
C ARG A 130 -8.02 -18.34 12.66
N LYS A 131 -8.16 -17.71 11.48
CA LYS A 131 -8.79 -18.31 10.30
C LYS A 131 -7.89 -19.29 9.55
N LYS A 132 -6.60 -19.29 9.81
CA LYS A 132 -5.56 -19.99 9.03
C LYS A 132 -5.67 -19.67 7.53
N GLN A 133 -5.93 -18.41 7.21
CA GLN A 133 -6.05 -17.93 5.83
C GLN A 133 -5.84 -16.42 5.79
N GLY A 134 -5.04 -15.94 4.85
CA GLY A 134 -4.84 -14.51 4.60
C GLY A 134 -3.91 -14.24 3.43
N LYS A 135 -4.04 -13.06 2.85
CA LYS A 135 -3.14 -12.56 1.81
C LYS A 135 -2.74 -11.13 2.16
N ILE A 136 -1.44 -10.89 2.23
CA ILE A 136 -0.89 -9.56 2.50
C ILE A 136 0.03 -9.20 1.34
N VAL A 137 -0.20 -8.03 0.76
CA VAL A 137 0.66 -7.48 -0.29
C VAL A 137 1.17 -6.11 0.15
N ASN A 138 2.48 -5.96 0.20
CA ASN A 138 3.14 -4.71 0.56
C ASN A 138 3.68 -4.03 -0.71
N ILE A 139 3.26 -2.82 -0.99
CA ILE A 139 3.77 -2.03 -2.12
C ILE A 139 5.07 -1.36 -1.66
N THR A 140 6.18 -1.88 -2.14
CA THR A 140 7.53 -1.37 -1.90
C THR A 140 7.99 -0.42 -3.01
N SER A 141 9.19 -0.49 -3.45
CA SER A 141 9.73 0.26 -4.60
C SER A 141 11.06 -0.33 -5.04
N VAL A 142 11.39 -0.26 -6.30
CA VAL A 142 12.74 -0.55 -6.80
C VAL A 142 13.80 0.32 -6.09
N ILE A 143 13.44 1.52 -5.64
CA ILE A 143 14.33 2.41 -4.88
C ILE A 143 14.80 1.75 -3.57
N GLY A 144 13.99 0.89 -2.96
CA GLY A 144 14.42 0.09 -1.81
C GLY A 144 15.54 -0.90 -2.15
N GLN A 145 15.69 -1.28 -3.41
CA GLN A 145 16.67 -2.26 -3.87
C GLN A 145 17.92 -1.60 -4.45
N ILE A 146 17.76 -0.54 -5.24
CA ILE A 146 18.88 0.10 -5.96
C ILE A 146 19.33 1.43 -5.32
N GLY A 147 18.53 2.04 -4.45
CA GLY A 147 18.76 3.37 -3.91
C GLY A 147 18.45 4.48 -4.90
N ASN A 148 18.39 5.72 -4.41
CA ASN A 148 18.34 6.93 -5.23
C ASN A 148 18.88 8.13 -4.43
N SER A 149 19.58 9.01 -5.10
CA SER A 149 20.10 10.26 -4.48
C SER A 149 18.95 11.07 -3.89
N GLY A 150 19.10 11.54 -2.65
CA GLY A 150 18.08 12.33 -1.96
C GLY A 150 16.95 11.51 -1.31
N GLN A 151 16.96 10.18 -1.43
CA GLN A 151 15.89 9.30 -0.93
C GLN A 151 16.39 8.28 0.10
N ALA A 152 17.38 8.62 0.90
CA ALA A 152 17.93 7.70 1.90
C ALA A 152 16.88 7.18 2.89
N ASN A 153 15.99 8.05 3.39
CA ASN A 153 14.85 7.69 4.25
C ASN A 153 13.83 6.79 3.54
N TYR A 154 13.48 7.11 2.32
CA TYR A 154 12.52 6.34 1.53
C TYR A 154 13.08 4.96 1.16
N ALA A 155 14.32 4.91 0.66
CA ALA A 155 15.01 3.65 0.35
C ALA A 155 15.09 2.75 1.59
N ALA A 156 15.52 3.28 2.74
CA ALA A 156 15.58 2.55 4.00
C ALA A 156 14.21 2.00 4.40
N SER A 157 13.13 2.82 4.29
CA SER A 157 11.78 2.39 4.62
C SER A 157 11.30 1.24 3.73
N LYS A 158 11.54 1.31 2.42
CA LYS A 158 11.10 0.29 1.45
C LYS A 158 11.91 -1.00 1.56
N SER A 159 13.21 -0.91 1.77
CA SER A 159 14.05 -2.08 2.10
C SER A 159 13.62 -2.74 3.41
N GLY A 160 13.29 -1.94 4.42
CA GLY A 160 12.77 -2.42 5.70
C GLY A 160 11.48 -3.23 5.56
N ILE A 161 10.55 -2.78 4.71
CA ILE A 161 9.31 -3.53 4.40
C ILE A 161 9.63 -4.88 3.73
N GLU A 162 10.60 -4.93 2.82
CA GLU A 162 11.00 -6.18 2.19
C GLU A 162 11.60 -7.16 3.20
N GLY A 163 12.45 -6.66 4.12
CA GLY A 163 12.99 -7.45 5.23
C GLY A 163 11.89 -7.99 6.15
N LEU A 164 10.97 -7.11 6.56
CA LEU A 164 9.79 -7.46 7.35
C LEU A 164 8.95 -8.53 6.64
N THR A 165 8.70 -8.37 5.35
CA THR A 165 7.92 -9.33 4.55
C THR A 165 8.56 -10.70 4.52
N ARG A 166 9.88 -10.80 4.29
CA ARG A 166 10.60 -12.08 4.29
C ARG A 166 10.50 -12.79 5.65
N SER A 167 10.68 -12.06 6.74
CA SER A 167 10.58 -12.63 8.09
C SER A 167 9.18 -13.16 8.38
N LEU A 168 8.14 -12.35 8.08
CA LEU A 168 6.76 -12.74 8.32
C LEU A 168 6.26 -13.84 7.38
N ALA A 169 6.82 -13.98 6.18
CA ALA A 169 6.51 -15.10 5.29
C ALA A 169 6.90 -16.43 5.92
N VAL A 170 8.05 -16.50 6.60
CA VAL A 170 8.49 -17.68 7.35
C VAL A 170 7.58 -17.92 8.57
N GLU A 171 7.29 -16.85 9.35
CA GLU A 171 6.49 -16.94 10.56
C GLU A 171 5.03 -17.38 10.29
N PHE A 172 4.42 -16.83 9.23
CA PHE A 172 3.00 -17.02 8.92
C PHE A 172 2.72 -18.21 8.00
N GLY A 173 3.75 -18.80 7.40
CA GLY A 173 3.59 -19.88 6.43
C GLY A 173 2.81 -21.08 6.98
N SER A 174 3.07 -21.49 8.23
CA SER A 174 2.34 -22.58 8.91
C SER A 174 0.87 -22.27 9.17
N ARG A 175 0.45 -21.02 9.02
CA ARG A 175 -0.94 -20.55 9.17
C ARG A 175 -1.64 -20.30 7.84
N ASN A 176 -1.05 -20.72 6.72
CA ASN A 176 -1.58 -20.51 5.38
C ASN A 176 -1.87 -19.03 5.06
N ILE A 177 -0.98 -18.14 5.54
CA ILE A 177 -1.00 -16.71 5.24
C ILE A 177 0.14 -16.41 4.28
N ASN A 178 -0.21 -15.90 3.10
CA ASN A 178 0.77 -15.45 2.12
C ASN A 178 1.07 -13.96 2.35
N ILE A 179 2.33 -13.61 2.42
CA ILE A 179 2.78 -12.23 2.47
C ILE A 179 3.86 -12.00 1.42
N ASN A 180 3.68 -10.99 0.57
CA ASN A 180 4.58 -10.70 -0.53
C ASN A 180 4.76 -9.18 -0.70
N CYS A 181 5.82 -8.80 -1.43
CA CYS A 181 6.05 -7.44 -1.89
C CYS A 181 5.84 -7.33 -3.40
N ILE A 182 5.32 -6.18 -3.82
CA ILE A 182 5.45 -5.69 -5.18
C ILE A 182 6.35 -4.46 -5.13
N ALA A 183 7.40 -4.43 -5.93
CA ALA A 183 8.37 -3.34 -6.00
C ALA A 183 8.22 -2.57 -7.33
N PRO A 184 7.29 -1.60 -7.43
CA PRO A 184 7.12 -0.84 -8.65
C PRO A 184 8.37 -0.03 -9.00
N GLY A 185 8.64 0.13 -10.30
CA GLY A 185 9.52 1.17 -10.81
C GLY A 185 8.82 2.53 -10.84
N TYR A 186 9.13 3.34 -11.84
CA TYR A 186 8.43 4.61 -12.05
C TYR A 186 7.05 4.36 -12.67
N ILE A 187 6.00 4.76 -11.93
CA ILE A 187 4.60 4.61 -12.34
C ILE A 187 3.98 6.00 -12.56
N GLU A 188 3.21 6.16 -13.62
CA GLU A 188 2.46 7.38 -13.88
C GLU A 188 1.38 7.58 -12.81
N THR A 189 1.60 8.58 -11.96
CA THR A 189 0.68 9.00 -10.90
C THR A 189 0.67 10.52 -10.82
N ASP A 190 -0.21 11.09 -10.00
CA ASP A 190 -0.21 12.54 -9.78
C ASP A 190 1.12 13.06 -9.20
N MET A 191 1.89 12.20 -8.53
CA MET A 191 3.22 12.56 -8.02
C MET A 191 4.25 12.73 -9.15
N THR A 192 4.16 11.94 -10.20
CA THR A 192 5.11 11.98 -11.32
C THR A 192 4.71 12.98 -12.42
N LYS A 193 3.41 13.29 -12.54
CA LYS A 193 2.91 14.26 -13.56
C LYS A 193 3.41 15.68 -13.38
N ASN A 194 3.75 16.07 -12.14
CA ASN A 194 4.16 17.44 -11.79
C ASN A 194 5.68 17.64 -11.85
N LEU A 195 6.45 16.63 -12.27
CA LEU A 195 7.90 16.75 -12.43
C LEU A 195 8.26 17.53 -13.70
N ASP A 196 9.42 18.20 -13.69
CA ASP A 196 9.96 18.86 -14.87
C ASP A 196 10.14 17.87 -16.02
N LYS A 197 9.83 18.31 -17.25
CA LYS A 197 9.91 17.46 -18.45
C LYS A 197 11.31 16.87 -18.67
N LYS A 198 12.36 17.63 -18.35
CA LYS A 198 13.73 17.15 -18.45
C LYS A 198 14.00 16.02 -17.47
N VAL A 199 13.53 16.16 -16.22
CA VAL A 199 13.64 15.12 -15.19
C VAL A 199 12.89 13.86 -15.61
N ILE A 200 11.67 14.01 -16.14
CA ILE A 200 10.89 12.88 -16.68
C ILE A 200 11.64 12.17 -17.81
N GLN A 201 12.25 12.93 -18.73
CA GLN A 201 13.00 12.34 -19.83
C GLN A 201 14.25 11.60 -19.34
N ASP A 202 14.98 12.17 -18.40
CA ASP A 202 16.16 11.54 -17.79
C ASP A 202 15.78 10.24 -17.06
N MET A 203 14.66 10.25 -16.34
CA MET A 203 14.12 9.04 -15.71
C MET A 203 13.74 7.97 -16.72
N LYS A 204 13.07 8.35 -17.84
CA LYS A 204 12.70 7.41 -18.91
C LYS A 204 13.90 6.78 -19.58
N ASN A 205 14.98 7.55 -19.80
CA ASN A 205 16.22 7.06 -20.40
C ASN A 205 16.88 5.94 -19.57
N ASN A 206 16.64 5.90 -18.26
CA ASN A 206 17.14 4.85 -17.38
C ASN A 206 16.22 3.61 -17.33
N ILE A 207 15.09 3.64 -18.03
CA ILE A 207 14.17 2.50 -18.13
C ILE A 207 14.36 1.82 -19.48
N PRO A 208 14.67 0.53 -19.56
CA PRO A 208 14.89 -0.16 -20.84
C PRO A 208 13.74 0.01 -21.85
N LEU A 209 12.50 0.08 -21.39
CA LEU A 209 11.32 0.31 -22.23
C LEU A 209 11.07 1.81 -22.54
N ASN A 210 11.88 2.74 -22.06
CA ASN A 210 11.77 4.18 -22.23
C ASN A 210 10.38 4.78 -21.89
N LYS A 211 9.62 4.12 -21.01
CA LYS A 211 8.31 4.57 -20.56
C LYS A 211 8.08 4.25 -19.10
N PHE A 212 7.27 5.05 -18.42
CA PHE A 212 6.75 4.71 -17.10
C PHE A 212 5.69 3.63 -17.21
N GLY A 213 5.56 2.83 -16.15
CA GLY A 213 4.43 1.94 -15.99
C GLY A 213 3.15 2.71 -15.65
N LEU A 214 2.02 2.07 -15.87
CA LEU A 214 0.70 2.58 -15.47
C LEU A 214 0.30 2.00 -14.13
N THR A 215 -0.63 2.67 -13.43
CA THR A 215 -1.20 2.13 -12.19
C THR A 215 -1.92 0.80 -12.40
N SER A 216 -2.44 0.56 -13.62
CA SER A 216 -3.00 -0.73 -14.04
C SER A 216 -1.97 -1.86 -14.04
N ASP A 217 -0.71 -1.59 -14.41
CA ASP A 217 0.35 -2.61 -14.45
C ASP A 217 0.64 -3.18 -13.05
N ILE A 218 0.29 -2.43 -11.99
CA ILE A 218 0.46 -2.86 -10.60
C ILE A 218 -0.82 -3.50 -10.03
N SER A 219 -1.99 -3.09 -10.50
CA SER A 219 -3.27 -3.56 -9.97
C SER A 219 -3.77 -4.86 -10.62
N GLU A 220 -3.16 -5.28 -11.70
CA GLU A 220 -3.44 -6.55 -12.41
C GLU A 220 -2.84 -7.76 -11.67
#